data_1454d0179193f013d1775d7ce6602f94
#
_entry.id   1454d0179193f013d1775d7ce6602f94
#
_cell.length_a   1.000
_cell.length_b   1.000
_cell.length_c   1.000
_cell.angle_alpha   90.00
_cell.angle_beta   90.00
_cell.angle_gamma   90.00
#
_symmetry.space_group_name_H-M   'P 1'
#
loop_
_entity.id
_entity.type
_entity.pdbx_description
1 polymer ?
#
loop_
_entity_poly.entity_id
_entity_poly.type
_entity_poly.pdbx_seq_one_letter_code
_entity_poly.pdbx_strand_id
1 'polypeptide(L)'
;RARAQHLRDEQEFIAASAASKKHCRLKPVSFIKPIGAENEHPGYASEHTGSDHLVDLLQGIQGSSCAKDTMVVVTYDEFGGQWDHVSPPGQGNDNGPHDVWGPGTRIPALILAPYIKGHFVVDSTAPLVMSTTAS
;
A
#
# COMPACT_ATOMS: atom_id res chain seq x y z
N ARG A 1 0.90 26.47 -5.06
CA ARG A 1 0.79 25.84 -6.41
C ARG A 1 1.11 24.35 -6.39
N ALA A 2 2.19 23.89 -5.75
CA ALA A 2 2.54 22.46 -5.70
C ALA A 2 1.44 21.59 -5.07
N ARG A 3 0.86 22.02 -3.95
CA ARG A 3 -0.22 21.27 -3.28
C ARG A 3 -1.40 20.98 -4.21
N ALA A 4 -1.88 21.97 -4.94
CA ALA A 4 -3.01 21.82 -5.87
C ALA A 4 -2.67 20.94 -7.10
N GLN A 5 -1.40 20.72 -7.38
CA GLN A 5 -0.96 19.84 -8.47
C GLN A 5 -0.83 18.37 -8.03
N HIS A 6 -0.56 18.12 -6.76
CA HIS A 6 -0.23 16.78 -6.24
C HIS A 6 -1.31 16.21 -5.31
N LEU A 7 -2.03 17.05 -4.57
CA LEU A 7 -3.18 16.59 -3.79
C LEU A 7 -4.43 16.67 -4.65
N ARG A 8 -4.93 15.52 -5.03
CA ARG A 8 -6.06 15.35 -5.93
C ARG A 8 -7.10 14.46 -5.28
N ASP A 9 -8.32 14.52 -5.80
CA ASP A 9 -9.38 13.61 -5.39
C ASP A 9 -9.11 12.20 -5.93
N GLU A 10 -9.42 11.19 -5.15
CA GLU A 10 -9.25 9.79 -5.55
C GLU A 10 -10.07 9.44 -6.78
N GLN A 11 -11.24 10.08 -6.97
CA GLN A 11 -12.05 9.92 -8.16
C GLN A 11 -11.31 10.25 -9.46
N GLU A 12 -10.30 11.12 -9.40
CA GLU A 12 -9.46 11.38 -10.56
C GLU A 12 -8.53 10.20 -10.90
N PHE A 13 -8.06 9.46 -9.89
CA PHE A 13 -7.31 8.23 -10.11
C PHE A 13 -8.20 7.16 -10.73
N ILE A 14 -9.41 6.96 -10.20
CA ILE A 14 -10.39 6.01 -10.70
C ILE A 14 -10.76 6.35 -12.16
N ALA A 15 -11.03 7.61 -12.45
CA ALA A 15 -11.33 8.06 -13.80
C ALA A 15 -10.16 7.86 -14.76
N ALA A 16 -8.92 8.13 -14.31
CA ALA A 16 -7.72 7.92 -15.12
C ALA A 16 -7.50 6.44 -15.41
N SER A 17 -7.69 5.56 -14.41
CA SER A 17 -7.64 4.10 -14.58
C SER A 17 -8.69 3.64 -15.59
N ALA A 18 -9.94 4.02 -15.42
CA ALA A 18 -11.04 3.67 -16.33
C ALA A 18 -10.83 4.19 -17.77
N ALA A 19 -10.19 5.35 -17.92
CA ALA A 19 -9.86 5.93 -19.22
C ALA A 19 -8.64 5.28 -19.90
N SER A 20 -7.90 4.44 -19.18
CA SER A 20 -6.68 3.75 -19.66
C SER A 20 -7.00 2.52 -20.50
N LYS A 21 -7.67 2.69 -21.65
CA LYS A 21 -8.06 1.57 -22.53
C LYS A 21 -6.92 1.12 -23.45
N LYS A 22 -6.30 2.05 -24.17
CA LYS A 22 -5.20 1.77 -25.10
C LYS A 22 -3.84 2.14 -24.56
N HIS A 23 -3.80 3.22 -23.78
CA HIS A 23 -2.57 3.76 -23.17
C HIS A 23 -2.85 4.05 -21.70
N CYS A 24 -1.90 3.71 -20.85
CA CYS A 24 -1.97 4.01 -19.44
C CYS A 24 -1.97 5.53 -19.21
N ARG A 25 -2.90 6.00 -18.40
CA ARG A 25 -3.06 7.42 -18.03
C ARG A 25 -2.74 7.69 -16.56
N LEU A 26 -2.39 6.66 -15.82
CA LEU A 26 -1.96 6.84 -14.45
C LEU A 26 -0.64 7.60 -14.39
N LYS A 27 -0.41 8.30 -13.31
CA LYS A 27 0.87 8.96 -13.05
C LYS A 27 1.92 7.91 -12.73
N PRO A 28 3.22 8.21 -12.99
CA PRO A 28 4.31 7.28 -12.69
C PRO A 28 4.36 6.83 -11.23
N VAL A 29 3.97 7.70 -10.31
CA VAL A 29 3.81 7.40 -8.88
C VAL A 29 2.52 8.03 -8.39
N SER A 30 1.70 7.23 -7.72
CA SER A 30 0.45 7.66 -7.09
C SER A 30 0.37 7.09 -5.68
N PHE A 31 0.04 7.92 -4.71
CA PHE A 31 -0.30 7.51 -3.36
C PHE A 31 -1.80 7.69 -3.20
N ILE A 32 -2.49 6.63 -2.81
CA ILE A 32 -3.93 6.66 -2.54
C ILE A 32 -4.11 6.45 -1.05
N LYS A 33 -4.83 7.37 -0.45
CA LYS A 33 -5.25 7.26 0.95
C LYS A 33 -6.77 7.32 0.99
N PRO A 34 -7.43 6.19 1.27
CA PRO A 34 -8.89 6.14 1.32
C PRO A 34 -9.47 7.09 2.35
N ILE A 35 -10.70 7.50 2.16
CA ILE A 35 -11.45 8.29 3.13
C ILE A 35 -11.74 7.47 4.40
N GLY A 36 -12.13 8.14 5.49
CA GLY A 36 -12.35 7.49 6.78
C GLY A 36 -13.35 6.31 6.76
N ALA A 37 -14.31 6.31 5.85
CA ALA A 37 -15.28 5.22 5.73
C ALA A 37 -14.71 3.95 5.05
N GLU A 38 -13.55 4.05 4.39
CA GLU A 38 -12.98 3.03 3.50
C GLU A 38 -11.52 2.68 3.84
N ASN A 39 -11.00 3.17 4.96
CA ASN A 39 -9.59 3.07 5.30
C ASN A 39 -9.27 2.02 6.38
N GLU A 40 -10.24 1.21 6.78
CA GLU A 40 -10.11 0.16 7.80
C GLU A 40 -9.71 0.66 9.21
N HIS A 41 -9.78 1.96 9.48
CA HIS A 41 -9.38 2.49 10.77
C HIS A 41 -10.30 1.97 11.89
N PRO A 42 -9.75 1.42 12.99
CA PRO A 42 -10.54 0.94 14.12
C PRO A 42 -11.51 2.00 14.67
N GLY A 43 -12.73 1.58 14.94
CA GLY A 43 -13.74 2.41 15.59
C GLY A 43 -14.69 3.18 14.68
N TYR A 44 -14.33 3.39 13.38
CA TYR A 44 -15.26 4.07 12.45
C TYR A 44 -15.27 3.53 11.02
N ALA A 45 -14.36 2.63 10.69
CA ALA A 45 -14.39 1.90 9.42
C ALA A 45 -14.36 0.40 9.69
N SER A 46 -14.92 -0.40 8.79
CA SER A 46 -14.83 -1.86 8.86
C SER A 46 -13.75 -2.36 7.90
N GLU A 47 -13.07 -3.43 8.27
CA GLU A 47 -12.13 -4.13 7.40
C GLU A 47 -12.81 -4.58 6.09
N HIS A 48 -14.08 -4.98 6.17
CA HIS A 48 -14.84 -5.41 4.99
C HIS A 48 -14.99 -4.25 3.99
N THR A 49 -15.41 -3.08 4.45
CA THR A 49 -15.62 -1.91 3.56
C THR A 49 -14.30 -1.44 2.95
N GLY A 50 -13.23 -1.41 3.72
CA GLY A 50 -11.91 -1.05 3.21
C GLY A 50 -11.37 -2.06 2.22
N SER A 51 -11.56 -3.35 2.51
CA SER A 51 -11.19 -4.44 1.60
C SER A 51 -11.93 -4.38 0.28
N ASP A 52 -13.25 -4.12 0.30
CA ASP A 52 -14.05 -3.97 -0.91
C ASP A 52 -13.56 -2.79 -1.76
N HIS A 53 -13.32 -1.64 -1.12
CA HIS A 53 -12.77 -0.47 -1.79
C HIS A 53 -11.40 -0.75 -2.43
N LEU A 54 -10.51 -1.43 -1.71
CA LEU A 54 -9.21 -1.84 -2.24
C LEU A 54 -9.35 -2.76 -3.46
N VAL A 55 -10.26 -3.73 -3.40
CA VAL A 55 -10.54 -4.64 -4.53
C VAL A 55 -11.02 -3.86 -5.74
N ASP A 56 -11.90 -2.89 -5.58
CA ASP A 56 -12.39 -2.05 -6.67
C ASP A 56 -11.25 -1.25 -7.34
N LEU A 57 -10.36 -0.67 -6.55
CA LEU A 57 -9.18 0.02 -7.07
C LEU A 57 -8.25 -0.92 -7.86
N LEU A 58 -7.98 -2.10 -7.32
CA LEU A 58 -7.14 -3.11 -7.97
C LEU A 58 -7.76 -3.63 -9.26
N GLN A 59 -9.07 -3.89 -9.28
CA GLN A 59 -9.80 -4.30 -10.48
C GLN A 59 -9.79 -3.21 -11.55
N GLY A 60 -9.90 -1.94 -11.14
CA GLY A 60 -9.77 -0.81 -12.04
C GLY A 60 -8.42 -0.78 -12.76
N ILE A 61 -7.32 -1.00 -12.03
CA ILE A 61 -5.98 -1.11 -12.61
C ILE A 61 -5.88 -2.34 -13.50
N GLN A 62 -6.31 -3.50 -13.01
CA GLN A 62 -6.23 -4.78 -13.72
C GLN A 62 -7.01 -4.77 -15.04
N GLY A 63 -8.16 -4.13 -15.08
CA GLY A 63 -8.99 -3.97 -16.28
C GLY A 63 -8.49 -2.91 -17.28
N SER A 64 -7.35 -2.27 -16.99
CA SER A 64 -6.79 -1.19 -17.78
C SER A 64 -5.51 -1.59 -18.50
N SER A 65 -5.06 -0.76 -19.45
CA SER A 65 -3.76 -0.93 -20.11
C SER A 65 -2.56 -0.69 -19.16
N CYS A 66 -2.81 -0.19 -17.94
CA CYS A 66 -1.77 0.02 -16.93
C CYS A 66 -1.31 -1.29 -16.28
N ALA A 67 -2.16 -2.33 -16.27
CA ALA A 67 -1.92 -3.56 -15.51
C ALA A 67 -0.54 -4.19 -15.73
N LYS A 68 -0.09 -4.18 -16.98
CA LYS A 68 1.19 -4.83 -17.39
C LYS A 68 2.44 -4.13 -16.86
N ASP A 69 2.34 -2.85 -16.51
CA ASP A 69 3.48 -2.00 -16.16
C ASP A 69 3.34 -1.38 -14.75
N THR A 70 2.32 -1.79 -13.98
CA THR A 70 2.03 -1.20 -12.67
C THR A 70 2.38 -2.17 -11.55
N MET A 71 3.13 -1.67 -10.59
CA MET A 71 3.29 -2.30 -9.28
C MET A 71 2.41 -1.59 -8.27
N VAL A 72 1.67 -2.35 -7.50
CA VAL A 72 0.86 -1.83 -6.40
C VAL A 72 1.44 -2.32 -5.08
N VAL A 73 1.62 -1.41 -4.15
CA VAL A 73 1.99 -1.71 -2.77
C VAL A 73 0.83 -1.27 -1.90
N VAL A 74 0.26 -2.22 -1.18
CA VAL A 74 -0.78 -1.96 -0.17
C VAL A 74 -0.13 -2.12 1.19
N THR A 75 -0.25 -1.10 2.02
CA THR A 75 0.28 -1.14 3.39
C THR A 75 -0.52 -0.17 4.26
N TYR A 76 -0.36 -0.29 5.56
CA TYR A 76 -0.96 0.65 6.50
C TYR A 76 0.04 1.75 6.86
N ASP A 77 -0.45 2.90 7.25
CA ASP A 77 0.37 4.04 7.66
C ASP A 77 0.92 3.85 9.09
N GLU A 78 0.25 3.04 9.91
CA GLU A 78 0.70 2.65 11.24
C GLU A 78 -0.01 1.35 11.69
N PHE A 79 0.34 0.79 12.85
CA PHE A 79 -0.11 -0.54 13.29
C PHE A 79 -1.54 -0.57 13.89
N GLY A 80 -2.25 0.55 13.97
CA GLY A 80 -3.63 0.64 14.46
C GLY A 80 -3.80 0.32 15.96
N GLY A 81 -2.74 0.35 16.75
CA GLY A 81 -2.77 -0.07 18.15
C GLY A 81 -2.94 -1.60 18.33
N GLN A 82 -2.77 -2.38 17.27
CA GLN A 82 -2.98 -3.83 17.29
C GLN A 82 -1.76 -4.57 17.86
N TRP A 83 -2.03 -5.65 18.57
CA TRP A 83 -1.00 -6.51 19.11
C TRP A 83 -0.39 -7.42 18.03
N ASP A 84 0.92 -7.64 18.11
CA ASP A 84 1.65 -8.62 17.30
C ASP A 84 2.41 -9.57 18.24
N HIS A 85 2.46 -10.84 17.91
CA HIS A 85 3.21 -11.85 18.67
C HIS A 85 4.73 -11.70 18.53
N VAL A 86 5.19 -10.93 17.54
CA VAL A 86 6.60 -10.59 17.38
C VAL A 86 6.88 -9.25 18.03
N SER A 87 7.78 -9.24 18.99
CA SER A 87 8.20 -7.99 19.64
C SER A 87 8.87 -7.05 18.65
N PRO A 88 8.57 -5.74 18.71
CA PRO A 88 9.29 -4.78 17.90
C PRO A 88 10.79 -4.84 18.09
N PRO A 89 11.60 -4.69 17.02
CA PRO A 89 13.05 -4.70 17.14
C PRO A 89 13.54 -3.46 17.88
N GLY A 90 14.61 -3.62 18.65
CA GLY A 90 15.34 -2.50 19.22
C GLY A 90 14.65 -1.71 20.33
N GLN A 91 13.64 -2.27 20.98
CA GLN A 91 13.10 -1.65 22.19
C GLN A 91 14.20 -1.53 23.24
N GLY A 92 14.60 -0.28 23.55
CA GLY A 92 15.71 0.00 24.44
C GLY A 92 17.10 -0.10 23.83
N ASN A 93 17.23 -0.28 22.52
CA ASN A 93 18.49 -0.30 21.76
C ASN A 93 18.45 0.75 20.64
N ASP A 94 19.61 1.32 20.31
CA ASP A 94 19.78 2.30 19.23
C ASP A 94 19.80 1.67 17.82
N ASN A 95 19.05 0.61 17.62
CA ASN A 95 19.02 -0.11 16.35
C ASN A 95 18.00 0.50 15.37
N GLY A 96 18.45 1.46 14.61
CA GLY A 96 17.66 2.10 13.56
C GLY A 96 16.94 3.39 14.00
N PRO A 97 16.41 4.14 13.04
CA PRO A 97 15.70 5.38 13.31
C PRO A 97 14.36 5.12 14.01
N HIS A 98 14.21 5.60 15.21
CA HIS A 98 12.99 5.55 16.00
C HIS A 98 12.99 6.71 17.01
N ASP A 99 11.84 7.02 17.59
CA ASP A 99 11.73 7.95 18.70
C ASP A 99 12.09 7.28 20.04
N VAL A 100 11.88 7.99 21.14
CA VAL A 100 12.20 7.48 22.49
C VAL A 100 11.36 6.25 22.92
N TRP A 101 10.26 5.99 22.20
CA TRP A 101 9.38 4.85 22.47
C TRP A 101 9.74 3.59 21.67
N GLY A 102 10.60 3.74 20.70
CA GLY A 102 10.98 2.68 19.77
C GLY A 102 9.95 2.48 18.65
N PRO A 103 10.20 1.50 17.76
CA PRO A 103 9.26 1.16 16.70
C PRO A 103 8.01 0.47 17.27
N GLY A 104 6.88 0.63 16.59
CA GLY A 104 5.65 -0.13 16.87
C GLY A 104 5.72 -1.58 16.40
N THR A 105 4.60 -2.28 16.49
CA THR A 105 4.47 -3.64 15.95
C THR A 105 4.53 -3.64 14.44
N ARG A 106 4.69 -4.84 13.84
CA ARG A 106 4.84 -4.98 12.39
C ARG A 106 3.59 -4.48 11.65
N ILE A 107 3.83 -3.86 10.52
CA ILE A 107 2.81 -3.42 9.58
C ILE A 107 2.86 -4.34 8.37
N PRO A 108 1.75 -4.99 7.96
CA PRO A 108 1.74 -5.84 6.79
C PRO A 108 1.89 -5.00 5.52
N ALA A 109 2.50 -5.60 4.51
CA ALA A 109 2.58 -5.04 3.17
C ALA A 109 2.25 -6.12 2.14
N LEU A 110 1.38 -5.78 1.20
CA LEU A 110 1.05 -6.62 0.05
C LEU A 110 1.60 -5.96 -1.22
N ILE A 111 2.36 -6.71 -1.99
CA ILE A 111 2.95 -6.23 -3.24
C ILE A 111 2.39 -7.04 -4.40
N LEU A 112 1.78 -6.34 -5.35
CA LEU A 112 1.19 -6.93 -6.55
C LEU A 112 1.87 -6.32 -7.78
N ALA A 113 2.37 -7.17 -8.66
CA ALA A 113 2.94 -6.73 -9.93
C ALA A 113 2.88 -7.88 -10.96
N PRO A 114 2.70 -7.59 -12.25
CA PRO A 114 2.56 -8.62 -13.28
C PRO A 114 3.85 -9.42 -13.51
N TYR A 115 4.99 -8.91 -13.09
CA TYR A 115 6.29 -9.55 -13.22
C TYR A 115 6.71 -10.36 -11.98
N ILE A 116 5.92 -10.34 -10.89
CA ILE A 116 6.15 -11.20 -9.73
C ILE A 116 5.64 -12.60 -10.08
N LYS A 117 6.54 -13.58 -10.06
CA LYS A 117 6.20 -14.98 -10.29
C LYS A 117 6.06 -15.71 -8.97
N GLY A 118 4.85 -16.21 -8.70
CA GLY A 118 4.55 -16.96 -7.49
C GLY A 118 4.03 -16.09 -6.33
N HIS A 119 3.76 -16.77 -5.23
CA HIS A 119 3.29 -16.16 -3.99
C HIS A 119 4.35 -16.38 -2.92
N PHE A 120 4.75 -15.31 -2.26
CA PHE A 120 5.76 -15.37 -1.22
C PHE A 120 5.22 -14.70 0.04
N VAL A 121 5.47 -15.32 1.17
CA VAL A 121 5.31 -14.68 2.48
C VAL A 121 6.70 -14.44 3.04
N VAL A 122 7.02 -13.19 3.31
CA VAL A 122 8.28 -12.82 3.97
C VAL A 122 7.93 -12.43 5.39
N ASP A 123 8.30 -13.27 6.33
CA ASP A 123 8.22 -12.99 7.75
C ASP A 123 9.62 -12.56 8.23
N SER A 124 9.87 -11.28 8.22
CA SER A 124 11.16 -10.73 8.58
C SER A 124 11.00 -9.44 9.35
N THR A 125 11.79 -9.29 10.39
CA THR A 125 11.97 -8.04 11.12
C THR A 125 12.97 -7.10 10.43
N ALA A 126 13.57 -7.55 9.31
CA ALA A 126 14.41 -6.72 8.47
C ALA A 126 13.57 -5.89 7.50
N PRO A 127 14.05 -4.71 7.09
CA PRO A 127 13.39 -3.96 6.03
C PRO A 127 13.27 -4.83 4.78
N LEU A 128 12.13 -4.74 4.10
CA LEU A 128 11.83 -5.50 2.90
C LEU A 128 12.86 -5.17 1.81
N VAL A 129 13.85 -6.02 1.67
CA VAL A 129 14.78 -5.95 0.53
C VAL A 129 14.16 -6.76 -0.60
N MET A 130 13.57 -6.09 -1.56
CA MET A 130 13.07 -6.74 -2.76
C MET A 130 14.25 -7.24 -3.59
N SER A 131 14.49 -8.54 -3.55
CA SER A 131 15.41 -9.18 -4.50
C SER A 131 14.69 -9.34 -5.83
N THR A 132 15.03 -8.50 -6.79
CA THR A 132 14.67 -8.68 -8.19
C THR A 132 15.69 -9.62 -8.83
N THR A 133 15.57 -10.90 -8.63
CA THR A 133 16.25 -11.84 -9.53
C THR A 133 15.35 -12.06 -10.74
N ALA A 134 15.52 -11.21 -11.75
CA ALA A 134 15.07 -11.52 -13.10
C ALA A 134 15.97 -12.66 -13.64
N SER A 135 15.38 -13.78 -13.92
CA SER A 135 15.98 -14.84 -14.74
C SER A 135 15.19 -14.99 -16.03
#